data_37551cc5f6de96694fa6c7c1a307ef81
#
_entry.id   37551cc5f6de96694fa6c7c1a307ef81
#
_cell.length_a   1.000
_cell.length_b   1.000
_cell.length_c   1.000
_cell.angle_alpha   90.00
_cell.angle_beta   90.00
_cell.angle_gamma   90.00
#
_symmetry.space_group_name_H-M   'P 1'
#
loop_
_entity.id
_entity.type
_entity.pdbx_description
1 polymer ?
#
loop_
_entity_poly.entity_id
_entity_poly.type
_entity_poly.pdbx_seq_one_letter_code
_entity_poly.pdbx_strand_id
1 'polypeptide(L)'
;MHSDPKECLYCTNNQTLHDLMIEICPLSVSRAFLFKEQTYRGRCLVAYNGHVNDLNELSDEERNAFMADVTRVTRAMQKAFNPEKINYGAYSDKLSHLHFHLAPKYIDGPDYGGTFQMNPGKVYLTDAEYNEMIEKIKSNL
;
A
#
# COMPACT_ATOMS: atom_id res chain seq x y z
N MET A 1 10.46 2.94 18.75
CA MET A 1 9.80 1.91 19.56
C MET A 1 9.11 0.91 18.64
N HIS A 2 9.34 -0.38 18.84
CA HIS A 2 8.71 -1.43 18.04
C HIS A 2 7.43 -1.92 18.72
N SER A 3 6.40 -2.14 17.94
CA SER A 3 5.17 -2.77 18.45
C SER A 3 5.38 -4.28 18.56
N ASP A 4 4.56 -4.92 19.42
CA ASP A 4 4.55 -6.36 19.56
C ASP A 4 3.97 -6.99 18.28
N PRO A 5 4.67 -7.97 17.65
CA PRO A 5 4.12 -8.67 16.49
C PRO A 5 2.73 -9.27 16.74
N LYS A 6 2.44 -9.68 17.98
CA LYS A 6 1.14 -10.24 18.36
C LYS A 6 0.00 -9.21 18.28
N GLU A 7 0.31 -7.94 18.32
CA GLU A 7 -0.66 -6.83 18.22
C GLU A 7 -0.63 -6.16 16.84
N CYS A 8 0.27 -6.56 15.98
CA CYS A 8 0.45 -5.98 14.65
C CYS A 8 -0.64 -6.48 13.69
N LEU A 9 -1.34 -5.56 13.05
CA LEU A 9 -2.40 -5.91 12.11
C LEU A 9 -1.87 -6.68 10.88
N TYR A 10 -0.67 -6.38 10.42
CA TYR A 10 -0.06 -7.12 9.30
C TYR A 10 0.37 -8.53 9.70
N CYS A 11 0.99 -8.67 10.89
CA CYS A 11 1.49 -9.97 11.37
C CYS A 11 0.35 -10.91 11.74
N THR A 12 -0.73 -10.37 12.33
CA THR A 12 -1.86 -11.17 12.80
C THR A 12 -2.97 -11.33 11.76
N ASN A 13 -2.94 -10.54 10.69
CA ASN A 13 -3.97 -10.55 9.67
C ASN A 13 -5.36 -10.39 10.29
N ASN A 14 -5.49 -9.41 11.19
CA ASN A 14 -6.68 -9.23 12.03
C ASN A 14 -7.82 -8.46 11.34
N GLN A 15 -8.92 -8.27 12.05
CA GLN A 15 -10.09 -7.57 11.52
C GLN A 15 -9.78 -6.11 11.17
N THR A 16 -8.92 -5.43 11.93
CA THR A 16 -8.51 -4.06 11.64
C THR A 16 -7.84 -3.97 10.27
N LEU A 17 -6.99 -4.94 9.93
CA LEU A 17 -6.40 -5.01 8.60
C LEU A 17 -7.48 -5.13 7.52
N HIS A 18 -8.42 -6.06 7.72
CA HIS A 18 -9.50 -6.30 6.76
C HIS A 18 -10.46 -5.11 6.62
N ASP A 19 -10.62 -4.32 7.68
CA ASP A 19 -11.42 -3.09 7.62
C ASP A 19 -10.75 -2.00 6.79
N LEU A 20 -9.41 -1.97 6.78
CA LEU A 20 -8.64 -0.94 6.11
C LEU A 20 -8.25 -1.28 4.67
N MET A 21 -8.00 -2.54 4.39
CA MET A 21 -7.42 -2.95 3.10
C MET A 21 -7.77 -4.37 2.71
N ILE A 22 -7.58 -4.67 1.42
CA ILE A 22 -7.82 -5.99 0.85
C ILE A 22 -6.50 -6.48 0.23
N GLU A 23 -6.07 -7.68 0.58
CA GLU A 23 -4.86 -8.24 -0.01
C GLU A 23 -5.05 -8.48 -1.51
N ILE A 24 -4.10 -8.00 -2.31
CA ILE A 24 -4.05 -8.25 -3.75
C ILE A 24 -3.33 -9.56 -4.01
N CYS A 25 -2.10 -9.67 -3.56
CA CYS A 25 -1.28 -10.87 -3.73
C CYS A 25 0.00 -10.81 -2.89
N PRO A 26 0.63 -11.96 -2.59
CA PRO A 26 1.99 -11.96 -2.08
C PRO A 26 2.98 -11.57 -3.18
N LEU A 27 4.10 -10.97 -2.77
CA LEU A 27 5.23 -10.61 -3.62
C LEU A 27 6.48 -11.35 -3.14
N SER A 28 7.67 -10.96 -3.59
CA SER A 28 8.88 -11.72 -3.24
C SER A 28 9.22 -11.67 -1.74
N VAL A 29 9.14 -10.49 -1.12
CA VAL A 29 9.44 -10.30 0.32
C VAL A 29 8.36 -9.49 1.04
N SER A 30 7.21 -9.29 0.40
CA SER A 30 6.16 -8.42 0.92
C SER A 30 4.79 -8.87 0.40
N ARG A 31 3.76 -8.13 0.78
CA ARG A 31 2.39 -8.33 0.30
C ARG A 31 1.85 -7.01 -0.23
N ALA A 32 1.10 -7.08 -1.32
CA ALA A 32 0.40 -5.93 -1.88
C ALA A 32 -1.05 -5.91 -1.44
N PHE A 33 -1.52 -4.71 -1.07
CA PHE A 33 -2.90 -4.48 -0.65
C PHE A 33 -3.53 -3.34 -1.43
N LEU A 34 -4.83 -3.41 -1.64
CA LEU A 34 -5.63 -2.26 -2.07
C LEU A 34 -6.20 -1.58 -0.82
N PHE A 35 -5.97 -0.27 -0.68
CA PHE A 35 -6.53 0.49 0.42
C PHE A 35 -8.03 0.72 0.17
N LYS A 36 -8.87 0.51 1.18
CA LYS A 36 -10.32 0.62 0.99
C LYS A 36 -10.79 2.05 0.78
N GLU A 37 -10.17 3.01 1.47
CA GLU A 37 -10.48 4.41 1.24
C GLU A 37 -9.84 4.87 -0.08
N GLN A 38 -10.64 5.24 -1.05
CA GLN A 38 -10.24 5.44 -2.44
C GLN A 38 -10.34 6.91 -2.90
N THR A 39 -10.12 7.86 -2.00
CA THR A 39 -9.98 9.27 -2.39
C THR A 39 -8.92 9.43 -3.48
N TYR A 40 -7.80 8.71 -3.33
CA TYR A 40 -6.77 8.62 -4.37
C TYR A 40 -6.97 7.29 -5.11
N ARG A 41 -7.68 7.36 -6.23
CA ARG A 41 -8.14 6.19 -6.95
C ARG A 41 -6.99 5.24 -7.30
N GLY A 42 -7.09 3.99 -6.87
CA GLY A 42 -6.07 2.97 -7.08
C GLY A 42 -5.01 2.89 -5.98
N ARG A 43 -5.19 3.60 -4.86
CA ARG A 43 -4.23 3.60 -3.75
C ARG A 43 -3.97 2.19 -3.23
N CYS A 44 -2.70 1.85 -3.17
CA CYS A 44 -2.22 0.56 -2.67
C CYS A 44 -1.28 0.73 -1.49
N LEU A 45 -1.00 -0.39 -0.82
CA LEU A 45 0.05 -0.50 0.17
C LEU A 45 0.91 -1.72 -0.15
N VAL A 46 2.18 -1.63 0.22
CA VAL A 46 3.11 -2.77 0.16
C VAL A 46 3.71 -2.92 1.55
N ALA A 47 3.46 -4.06 2.19
CA ALA A 47 3.92 -4.34 3.55
C ALA A 47 4.98 -5.43 3.52
N TYR A 48 6.14 -5.16 4.14
CA TYR A 48 7.22 -6.14 4.25
C TYR A 48 6.75 -7.35 5.08
N ASN A 49 7.22 -8.54 4.72
CA ASN A 49 6.77 -9.76 5.40
C ASN A 49 7.27 -9.84 6.85
N GLY A 50 8.51 -9.41 7.11
CA GLY A 50 9.07 -9.42 8.45
C GLY A 50 8.54 -8.30 9.32
N HIS A 51 8.53 -8.51 10.63
CA HIS A 51 8.13 -7.46 11.57
C HIS A 51 9.32 -6.57 11.91
N VAL A 52 9.58 -5.60 11.05
CA VAL A 52 10.55 -4.53 11.27
C VAL A 52 9.84 -3.19 11.18
N ASN A 53 10.42 -2.17 11.80
CA ASN A 53 9.80 -0.85 11.86
C ASN A 53 10.14 0.00 10.62
N ASP A 54 11.38 -0.08 10.15
CA ASP A 54 11.89 0.90 9.20
C ASP A 54 12.86 0.27 8.20
N LEU A 55 13.03 0.95 7.07
CA LEU A 55 13.97 0.52 6.01
C LEU A 55 15.39 0.32 6.50
N ASN A 56 15.84 1.16 7.44
CA ASN A 56 17.21 1.09 7.95
C ASN A 56 17.50 -0.14 8.81
N GLU A 57 16.47 -0.92 9.15
CA GLU A 57 16.63 -2.18 9.87
C GLU A 57 16.89 -3.37 8.93
N LEU A 58 16.70 -3.17 7.64
CA LEU A 58 16.94 -4.20 6.63
C LEU A 58 18.38 -4.16 6.14
N SER A 59 18.92 -5.32 5.75
CA SER A 59 20.17 -5.37 5.00
C SER A 59 19.97 -4.69 3.64
N ASP A 60 21.06 -4.36 2.96
CA ASP A 60 21.00 -3.79 1.62
C ASP A 60 20.26 -4.72 0.66
N GLU A 61 20.51 -6.02 0.76
CA GLU A 61 19.86 -7.03 -0.07
C GLU A 61 18.35 -7.10 0.20
N GLU A 62 17.95 -7.15 1.46
CA GLU A 62 16.54 -7.20 1.86
C GLU A 62 15.81 -5.92 1.42
N ARG A 63 16.42 -4.78 1.66
CA ARG A 63 15.87 -3.49 1.24
C ARG A 63 15.69 -3.42 -0.27
N ASN A 64 16.70 -3.87 -1.03
CA ASN A 64 16.63 -3.86 -2.49
C ASN A 64 15.49 -4.77 -2.99
N ALA A 65 15.33 -5.93 -2.39
CA ALA A 65 14.22 -6.84 -2.72
C ALA A 65 12.87 -6.21 -2.40
N PHE A 66 12.75 -5.54 -1.25
CA PHE A 66 11.52 -4.86 -0.86
C PHE A 66 11.18 -3.70 -1.81
N MET A 67 12.17 -2.87 -2.14
CA MET A 67 11.95 -1.76 -3.08
C MET A 67 11.66 -2.24 -4.50
N ALA A 68 12.19 -3.39 -4.89
CA ALA A 68 11.80 -4.04 -6.15
C ALA A 68 10.32 -4.42 -6.14
N ASP A 69 9.81 -4.96 -5.02
CA ASP A 69 8.40 -5.26 -4.85
C ASP A 69 7.54 -3.96 -4.95
N VAL A 70 7.95 -2.92 -4.23
CA VAL A 70 7.27 -1.61 -4.27
C VAL A 70 7.20 -1.09 -5.70
N THR A 71 8.31 -1.13 -6.42
CA THR A 71 8.39 -0.66 -7.81
C THR A 71 7.52 -1.48 -8.74
N ARG A 72 7.45 -2.79 -8.53
CA ARG A 72 6.60 -3.68 -9.32
C ARG A 72 5.14 -3.30 -9.18
N VAL A 73 4.69 -3.02 -7.97
CA VAL A 73 3.30 -2.59 -7.73
C VAL A 73 3.01 -1.23 -8.36
N THR A 74 3.94 -0.26 -8.23
CA THR A 74 3.74 1.05 -8.83
C THR A 74 3.66 1.00 -10.36
N ARG A 75 4.46 0.14 -11.00
CA ARG A 75 4.38 -0.07 -12.44
C ARG A 75 3.01 -0.63 -12.85
N ALA A 76 2.49 -1.58 -12.07
CA ALA A 76 1.16 -2.14 -12.32
C ALA A 76 0.07 -1.07 -12.15
N MET A 77 0.17 -0.23 -11.12
CA MET A 77 -0.75 0.88 -10.89
C MET A 77 -0.71 1.90 -12.04
N GLN A 78 0.48 2.22 -12.54
CA GLN A 78 0.66 3.12 -13.68
C GLN A 78 -0.07 2.59 -14.91
N LYS A 79 0.09 1.32 -15.21
CA LYS A 79 -0.56 0.67 -16.36
C LYS A 79 -2.07 0.58 -16.18
N ALA A 80 -2.52 0.26 -14.95
CA ALA A 80 -3.94 0.06 -14.67
C ALA A 80 -4.74 1.36 -14.67
N PHE A 81 -4.19 2.44 -14.11
CA PHE A 81 -4.95 3.67 -13.82
C PHE A 81 -4.41 4.92 -14.49
N ASN A 82 -3.20 4.86 -15.03
CA ASN A 82 -2.54 5.99 -15.72
C ASN A 82 -2.55 7.30 -14.90
N PRO A 83 -2.14 7.28 -13.63
CA PRO A 83 -2.04 8.50 -12.84
C PRO A 83 -0.89 9.38 -13.35
N GLU A 84 -0.96 10.68 -13.06
CA GLU A 84 0.11 11.62 -13.37
C GLU A 84 1.35 11.33 -12.54
N LYS A 85 1.15 10.95 -11.27
CA LYS A 85 2.22 10.68 -10.31
C LYS A 85 1.75 9.67 -9.27
N ILE A 86 2.68 8.89 -8.73
CA ILE A 86 2.42 8.09 -7.53
C ILE A 86 3.28 8.67 -6.40
N ASN A 87 2.64 9.02 -5.30
CA ASN A 87 3.34 9.47 -4.10
C ASN A 87 3.61 8.28 -3.18
N TYR A 88 4.80 8.26 -2.60
CA TYR A 88 5.24 7.21 -1.69
C TYR A 88 5.26 7.76 -0.27
N GLY A 89 4.75 7.02 0.69
CA GLY A 89 4.81 7.40 2.09
C GLY A 89 5.05 6.21 2.98
N ALA A 90 6.04 6.32 3.88
CA ALA A 90 6.38 5.29 4.85
C ALA A 90 6.54 5.96 6.21
N TYR A 91 5.55 5.81 7.06
CA TYR A 91 5.47 6.52 8.34
C TYR A 91 5.75 5.59 9.52
N SER A 92 4.82 4.69 9.82
CA SER A 92 4.95 3.68 10.89
C SER A 92 5.09 4.24 12.31
N ASP A 93 4.71 5.49 12.51
CA ASP A 93 4.73 6.11 13.84
C ASP A 93 3.84 5.32 14.82
N LYS A 94 2.63 5.02 14.37
CA LYS A 94 1.64 4.31 15.18
C LYS A 94 1.65 2.82 14.94
N LEU A 95 1.82 2.42 13.68
CA LEU A 95 1.87 1.03 13.26
C LEU A 95 3.31 0.68 12.91
N SER A 96 4.05 0.17 13.88
CA SER A 96 5.49 -0.12 13.75
C SER A 96 5.73 -1.39 12.93
N HIS A 97 5.27 -1.39 11.68
CA HIS A 97 5.51 -2.45 10.72
C HIS A 97 5.79 -1.81 9.37
N LEU A 98 6.95 -2.06 8.81
CA LEU A 98 7.39 -1.44 7.56
C LEU A 98 6.36 -1.67 6.46
N HIS A 99 5.80 -0.58 5.98
CA HIS A 99 4.86 -0.58 4.84
C HIS A 99 4.94 0.76 4.12
N PHE A 100 4.70 0.72 2.82
CA PHE A 100 4.61 1.92 2.00
C PHE A 100 3.18 2.13 1.54
N HIS A 101 2.70 3.37 1.68
CA HIS A 101 1.50 3.84 0.99
C HIS A 101 1.90 4.31 -0.39
N LEU A 102 1.13 3.91 -1.39
CA LEU A 102 1.31 4.29 -2.79
C LEU A 102 0.04 5.01 -3.22
N ALA A 103 0.09 6.34 -3.23
CA ALA A 103 -1.08 7.18 -3.50
C ALA A 103 -1.01 7.77 -4.91
N PRO A 104 -1.88 7.31 -5.84
CA PRO A 104 -1.92 7.90 -7.18
C PRO A 104 -2.44 9.34 -7.14
N LYS A 105 -1.82 10.22 -7.91
CA LYS A 105 -2.23 11.59 -8.09
C LYS A 105 -2.64 11.83 -9.53
N TYR A 106 -3.76 12.51 -9.70
CA TYR A 106 -4.32 12.86 -11.01
C TYR A 106 -4.39 14.39 -11.09
N ILE A 107 -4.13 14.96 -12.28
CA ILE A 107 -4.05 16.43 -12.46
C ILE A 107 -5.30 17.12 -11.91
N ASP A 108 -6.49 16.58 -12.21
CA ASP A 108 -7.76 17.15 -11.76
C ASP A 108 -8.28 16.49 -10.47
N GLY A 109 -7.43 15.72 -9.81
CA GLY A 109 -7.80 14.96 -8.63
C GLY A 109 -7.46 15.64 -7.31
N PRO A 110 -7.86 15.02 -6.19
CA PRO A 110 -7.60 15.56 -4.86
C PRO A 110 -6.11 15.72 -4.58
N ASP A 111 -5.77 16.85 -3.97
CA ASP A 111 -4.43 17.14 -3.43
C ASP A 111 -3.29 17.08 -4.47
N TYR A 112 -3.60 17.21 -5.76
CA TYR A 112 -2.55 17.27 -6.77
C TYR A 112 -1.66 18.49 -6.52
N GLY A 113 -0.35 18.26 -6.44
CA GLY A 113 0.62 19.31 -6.11
C GLY A 113 0.92 19.42 -4.63
N GLY A 114 0.21 18.69 -3.78
CA GLY A 114 0.42 18.64 -2.33
C GLY A 114 0.63 17.23 -1.84
N THR A 115 0.69 17.06 -0.51
CA THR A 115 0.81 15.73 0.10
C THR A 115 -0.54 15.03 0.13
N PHE A 116 -0.54 13.71 0.05
CA PHE A 116 -1.78 12.96 0.25
C PHE A 116 -2.14 12.90 1.73
N GLN A 117 -3.44 12.78 2.00
CA GLN A 117 -3.94 12.60 3.37
C GLN A 117 -3.90 11.11 3.74
N MET A 118 -3.55 10.82 4.99
CA MET A 118 -3.43 9.42 5.43
C MET A 118 -4.75 8.68 5.35
N ASN A 119 -5.82 9.26 5.88
CA ASN A 119 -7.15 8.63 5.86
C ASN A 119 -8.25 9.70 5.69
N PRO A 120 -8.55 10.12 4.45
CA PRO A 120 -9.60 11.12 4.22
C PRO A 120 -11.00 10.67 4.65
N GLY A 121 -11.30 9.36 4.59
CA GLY A 121 -12.58 8.83 5.03
C GLY A 121 -13.77 9.28 4.20
N LYS A 122 -13.59 9.48 2.88
CA LYS A 122 -14.60 10.07 2.00
C LYS A 122 -15.13 9.14 0.93
N VAL A 123 -14.28 8.28 0.36
CA VAL A 123 -14.63 7.49 -0.83
C VAL A 123 -14.44 6.01 -0.54
N TYR A 124 -15.52 5.25 -0.60
CA TYR A 124 -15.53 3.80 -0.44
C TYR A 124 -16.28 3.19 -1.61
N LEU A 125 -15.87 2.02 -2.03
CA LEU A 125 -16.40 1.34 -3.21
C LEU A 125 -17.26 0.15 -2.81
N THR A 126 -17.98 -0.41 -3.76
CA THR A 126 -18.65 -1.70 -3.60
C THR A 126 -17.63 -2.83 -3.68
N ASP A 127 -17.99 -4.01 -3.18
CA ASP A 127 -17.13 -5.20 -3.29
C ASP A 127 -16.79 -5.52 -4.75
N ALA A 128 -17.77 -5.37 -5.64
CA ALA A 128 -17.55 -5.60 -7.08
C ALA A 128 -16.51 -4.62 -7.66
N GLU A 129 -16.58 -3.35 -7.27
CA GLU A 129 -15.63 -2.32 -7.72
C GLU A 129 -14.22 -2.58 -7.18
N TYR A 130 -14.09 -2.98 -5.90
CA TYR A 130 -12.79 -3.38 -5.35
C TYR A 130 -12.21 -4.58 -6.10
N ASN A 131 -13.02 -5.59 -6.37
CA ASN A 131 -12.57 -6.77 -7.10
C ASN A 131 -12.10 -6.43 -8.50
N GLU A 132 -12.79 -5.55 -9.20
CA GLU A 132 -12.40 -5.07 -10.52
C GLU A 132 -11.05 -4.37 -10.49
N MET A 133 -10.83 -3.48 -9.52
CA MET A 133 -9.54 -2.82 -9.34
C MET A 133 -8.41 -3.81 -9.07
N ILE A 134 -8.65 -4.76 -8.18
CA ILE A 134 -7.67 -5.79 -7.82
C ILE A 134 -7.28 -6.61 -9.05
N GLU A 135 -8.25 -7.07 -9.83
CA GLU A 135 -7.97 -7.83 -11.05
C GLU A 135 -7.20 -7.00 -12.08
N LYS A 136 -7.50 -5.72 -12.18
CA LYS A 136 -6.80 -4.82 -13.08
C LYS A 136 -5.34 -4.62 -12.67
N ILE A 137 -5.06 -4.50 -11.38
CA ILE A 137 -3.70 -4.42 -10.86
C ILE A 137 -2.97 -5.74 -11.12
N LYS A 138 -3.59 -6.86 -10.75
CA LYS A 138 -3.00 -8.20 -10.90
C LYS A 138 -2.62 -8.50 -12.36
N SER A 139 -3.47 -8.14 -13.29
CA SER A 139 -3.20 -8.40 -14.71
C SER A 139 -2.01 -7.61 -15.26
N ASN A 140 -1.53 -6.62 -14.53
CA ASN A 140 -0.38 -5.79 -14.91
C ASN A 140 0.86 -6.07 -14.05
N LEU A 141 0.80 -7.00 -13.11
CA LEU A 141 1.95 -7.39 -12.31
C LEU A 141 2.93 -8.35 -13.09
#